data_176c129831d60be4058bd312281b2dc2
#
_entry.id   176c129831d60be4058bd312281b2dc2
#
_cell.length_a   1.000
_cell.length_b   1.000
_cell.length_c   1.000
_cell.angle_alpha   90.00
_cell.angle_beta   90.00
_cell.angle_gamma   90.00
#
_symmetry.space_group_name_H-M   'P 1'
#
loop_
_entity.id
_entity.type
_entity.pdbx_description
1 polymer ?
#
loop_
_entity_poly.entity_id
_entity_poly.type
_entity_poly.pdbx_seq_one_letter_code
_entity_poly.pdbx_strand_id
1 'polypeptide(L)'
;MGTEQKVAVITGASQGIGAALVKAYRDRNYRVVATARSIKPSNDDDVLNVPGDISDPKTAERVIAEAVARFGRIDTLVNNAGIFIAKPFTQYSEADFAGALGVNLAGFFRITQLAIAEMEKQGSGHVVQVTTSLVDHAIDGVPSVLASLTKGGLNAATKSLAIEYAKRGIRVNAVSPGIIKTPMNPVETHAALGALHPVGHMGEIKDIVDAILYLEGAGFVTGEILHVDGGQSAGH
;
A
#
# COMPACT_ATOMS: atom_id res chain seq x y z
N MET A 1 -2.11 20.77 -26.35
CA MET A 1 -2.97 20.52 -25.19
C MET A 1 -2.05 19.98 -24.10
N GLY A 2 -1.88 20.69 -22.98
CA GLY A 2 -1.09 20.18 -21.85
C GLY A 2 -1.77 18.91 -21.33
N THR A 3 -1.03 17.83 -21.16
CA THR A 3 -1.55 16.61 -20.53
C THR A 3 -1.97 16.98 -19.11
N GLU A 4 -3.25 16.72 -18.80
CA GLU A 4 -3.80 16.94 -17.47
C GLU A 4 -2.96 16.17 -16.43
N GLN A 5 -2.58 16.84 -15.35
CA GLN A 5 -1.70 16.27 -14.35
C GLN A 5 -2.41 15.13 -13.59
N LYS A 6 -1.78 13.96 -13.53
CA LYS A 6 -2.34 12.78 -12.87
C LYS A 6 -2.39 12.94 -11.35
N VAL A 7 -3.31 12.20 -10.71
CA VAL A 7 -3.56 12.24 -9.26
C VAL A 7 -3.30 10.87 -8.65
N ALA A 8 -2.43 10.81 -7.63
CA ALA A 8 -2.18 9.62 -6.82
C ALA A 8 -2.74 9.80 -5.40
N VAL A 9 -3.54 8.85 -4.95
CA VAL A 9 -4.01 8.74 -3.55
C VAL A 9 -3.13 7.73 -2.81
N ILE A 10 -2.54 8.13 -1.67
CA ILE A 10 -1.60 7.29 -0.91
C ILE A 10 -2.07 7.19 0.54
N THR A 11 -2.33 5.97 1.02
CA THR A 11 -2.68 5.72 2.41
C THR A 11 -1.45 5.42 3.26
N GLY A 12 -1.49 5.73 4.57
CA GLY A 12 -0.34 5.54 5.47
C GLY A 12 0.85 6.45 5.14
N ALA A 13 0.58 7.68 4.69
CA ALA A 13 1.54 8.56 4.05
C ALA A 13 2.36 9.45 5.02
N SER A 14 2.23 9.29 6.34
CA SER A 14 2.90 10.17 7.31
C SER A 14 4.39 9.84 7.55
N GLN A 15 4.83 8.64 7.19
CA GLN A 15 6.20 8.17 7.42
C GLN A 15 6.56 6.97 6.51
N GLY A 16 7.82 6.53 6.55
CA GLY A 16 8.29 5.31 5.91
C GLY A 16 8.03 5.30 4.39
N ILE A 17 7.56 4.16 3.89
CA ILE A 17 7.27 3.94 2.47
C ILE A 17 6.26 4.95 1.95
N GLY A 18 5.17 5.20 2.70
CA GLY A 18 4.12 6.12 2.26
C GLY A 18 4.60 7.56 2.07
N ALA A 19 5.40 8.09 3.00
CA ALA A 19 5.97 9.44 2.87
C ALA A 19 6.96 9.53 1.69
N ALA A 20 7.77 8.50 1.46
CA ALA A 20 8.66 8.44 0.31
C ALA A 20 7.91 8.37 -1.02
N LEU A 21 6.77 7.66 -1.06
CA LEU A 21 5.90 7.62 -2.24
C LEU A 21 5.28 8.99 -2.55
N VAL A 22 4.86 9.76 -1.54
CA VAL A 22 4.38 11.14 -1.77
C VAL A 22 5.42 11.92 -2.54
N LYS A 23 6.69 11.93 -2.06
CA LYS A 23 7.78 12.59 -2.77
C LYS A 23 7.99 12.03 -4.18
N ALA A 24 8.04 10.72 -4.33
CA ALA A 24 8.34 10.06 -5.60
C ALA A 24 7.28 10.30 -6.69
N TYR A 25 6.00 10.37 -6.32
CA TYR A 25 4.92 10.76 -7.24
C TYR A 25 4.97 12.27 -7.56
N ARG A 26 5.31 13.13 -6.59
CA ARG A 26 5.56 14.56 -6.86
C ARG A 26 6.70 14.78 -7.84
N ASP A 27 7.83 14.07 -7.66
CA ASP A 27 8.98 14.12 -8.57
C ASP A 27 8.61 13.68 -10.01
N ARG A 28 7.51 12.93 -10.19
CA ARG A 28 6.93 12.51 -11.47
C ARG A 28 5.79 13.41 -11.95
N ASN A 29 5.63 14.58 -11.35
CA ASN A 29 4.61 15.57 -11.70
C ASN A 29 3.17 15.07 -11.47
N TYR A 30 2.93 14.19 -10.48
CA TYR A 30 1.58 13.87 -10.02
C TYR A 30 1.13 14.87 -8.97
N ARG A 31 -0.15 15.19 -8.92
CA ARG A 31 -0.80 15.68 -7.70
C ARG A 31 -0.98 14.52 -6.74
N VAL A 32 -0.87 14.77 -5.45
CA VAL A 32 -0.93 13.69 -4.44
C VAL A 32 -1.97 14.02 -3.38
N VAL A 33 -2.83 13.04 -3.09
CA VAL A 33 -3.69 13.05 -1.90
C VAL A 33 -3.13 12.05 -0.91
N ALA A 34 -2.66 12.54 0.23
CA ALA A 34 -1.98 11.75 1.24
C ALA A 34 -2.85 11.64 2.50
N THR A 35 -3.08 10.43 3.00
CA THR A 35 -3.85 10.23 4.23
C THR A 35 -3.09 9.40 5.26
N ALA A 36 -3.17 9.82 6.51
CA ALA A 36 -2.74 9.09 7.69
C ALA A 36 -3.35 9.73 8.95
N ARG A 37 -3.33 9.01 10.09
CA ARG A 37 -3.90 9.50 11.35
C ARG A 37 -3.31 10.83 11.81
N SER A 38 -2.01 11.00 11.64
CA SER A 38 -1.24 12.17 12.14
C SER A 38 -0.48 12.87 11.01
N ILE A 39 -1.13 13.10 9.87
CA ILE A 39 -0.53 13.84 8.77
C ILE A 39 -0.75 15.35 8.95
N LYS A 40 0.32 16.14 8.76
CA LYS A 40 0.27 17.59 8.87
C LYS A 40 -0.07 18.22 7.51
N PRO A 41 -0.67 19.44 7.48
CA PRO A 41 -0.86 20.17 6.23
C PRO A 41 0.44 20.27 5.41
N SER A 42 0.32 20.24 4.09
CA SER A 42 1.42 20.45 3.15
C SER A 42 1.54 21.92 2.76
N ASN A 43 2.75 22.37 2.48
CA ASN A 43 3.02 23.67 1.86
C ASN A 43 3.12 23.57 0.31
N ASP A 44 2.98 22.36 -0.25
CA ASP A 44 2.93 22.12 -1.70
C ASP A 44 1.47 22.10 -2.14
N ASP A 45 1.06 23.01 -3.02
CA ASP A 45 -0.32 23.15 -3.52
C ASP A 45 -0.82 21.92 -4.27
N ASP A 46 0.10 21.11 -4.80
CA ASP A 46 -0.20 19.84 -5.46
C ASP A 46 -0.23 18.64 -4.49
N VAL A 47 -0.13 18.88 -3.18
CA VAL A 47 -0.27 17.84 -2.13
C VAL A 47 -1.41 18.19 -1.20
N LEU A 48 -2.46 17.39 -1.24
CA LEU A 48 -3.60 17.48 -0.31
C LEU A 48 -3.44 16.44 0.80
N ASN A 49 -3.25 16.88 2.03
CA ASN A 49 -3.16 16.01 3.20
C ASN A 49 -4.51 15.93 3.91
N VAL A 50 -5.09 14.72 3.96
CA VAL A 50 -6.38 14.45 4.59
C VAL A 50 -6.15 13.56 5.82
N PRO A 51 -6.18 14.11 7.05
CA PRO A 51 -5.96 13.32 8.26
C PRO A 51 -7.15 12.39 8.54
N GLY A 52 -6.88 11.13 8.94
CA GLY A 52 -7.92 10.19 9.32
C GLY A 52 -7.40 8.78 9.55
N ASP A 53 -8.15 7.99 10.30
CA ASP A 53 -7.90 6.55 10.47
C ASP A 53 -8.58 5.79 9.33
N ILE A 54 -7.83 5.04 8.55
CA ILE A 54 -8.36 4.30 7.41
C ILE A 54 -9.33 3.18 7.82
N SER A 55 -9.30 2.75 9.08
CA SER A 55 -10.28 1.81 9.62
C SER A 55 -11.68 2.42 9.79
N ASP A 56 -11.79 3.76 9.89
CA ASP A 56 -13.06 4.48 9.89
C ASP A 56 -13.58 4.65 8.44
N PRO A 57 -14.79 4.14 8.12
CA PRO A 57 -15.40 4.29 6.80
C PRO A 57 -15.45 5.73 6.31
N LYS A 58 -15.74 6.68 7.18
CA LYS A 58 -15.82 8.11 6.86
C LYS A 58 -14.49 8.69 6.35
N THR A 59 -13.36 8.09 6.74
CA THR A 59 -12.05 8.53 6.24
C THR A 59 -11.91 8.22 4.77
N ALA A 60 -12.27 7.03 4.31
CA ALA A 60 -12.21 6.67 2.90
C ALA A 60 -13.11 7.57 2.04
N GLU A 61 -14.37 7.79 2.50
CA GLU A 61 -15.32 8.69 1.82
C GLU A 61 -14.76 10.10 1.69
N ARG A 62 -14.22 10.66 2.78
CA ARG A 62 -13.66 12.02 2.78
C ARG A 62 -12.42 12.13 1.89
N VAL A 63 -11.49 11.19 1.95
CA VAL A 63 -10.27 11.20 1.13
C VAL A 63 -10.61 11.23 -0.36
N ILE A 64 -11.54 10.38 -0.81
CA ILE A 64 -11.93 10.31 -2.21
C ILE A 64 -12.72 11.55 -2.62
N ALA A 65 -13.67 11.99 -1.80
CA ALA A 65 -14.46 13.21 -2.08
C ALA A 65 -13.57 14.45 -2.20
N GLU A 66 -12.62 14.64 -1.27
CA GLU A 66 -11.70 15.78 -1.30
C GLU A 66 -10.71 15.68 -2.48
N ALA A 67 -10.25 14.46 -2.86
CA ALA A 67 -9.43 14.24 -4.04
C ALA A 67 -10.14 14.71 -5.31
N VAL A 68 -11.37 14.27 -5.50
CA VAL A 68 -12.20 14.64 -6.68
C VAL A 68 -12.55 16.13 -6.65
N ALA A 69 -12.94 16.69 -5.51
CA ALA A 69 -13.26 18.11 -5.38
C ALA A 69 -12.06 19.02 -5.69
N ARG A 70 -10.86 18.63 -5.26
CA ARG A 70 -9.65 19.44 -5.41
C ARG A 70 -8.97 19.26 -6.78
N PHE A 71 -8.93 18.03 -7.30
CA PHE A 71 -8.10 17.67 -8.45
C PHE A 71 -8.88 17.10 -9.63
N GLY A 72 -10.18 16.78 -9.47
CA GLY A 72 -11.08 16.38 -10.54
C GLY A 72 -10.96 14.91 -10.98
N ARG A 73 -9.95 14.16 -10.50
CA ARG A 73 -9.66 12.80 -10.95
C ARG A 73 -8.88 11.98 -9.93
N ILE A 74 -8.82 10.67 -10.15
CA ILE A 74 -7.94 9.73 -9.43
C ILE A 74 -7.34 8.76 -10.45
N ASP A 75 -6.03 8.81 -10.66
CA ASP A 75 -5.33 7.92 -11.60
C ASP A 75 -4.70 6.71 -10.91
N THR A 76 -4.23 6.91 -9.67
CA THR A 76 -3.57 5.86 -8.91
C THR A 76 -4.04 5.86 -7.45
N LEU A 77 -4.30 4.66 -6.92
CA LEU A 77 -4.46 4.43 -5.49
C LEU A 77 -3.34 3.52 -4.99
N VAL A 78 -2.58 3.97 -3.99
CA VAL A 78 -1.61 3.13 -3.28
C VAL A 78 -2.13 2.80 -1.89
N ASN A 79 -2.55 1.57 -1.67
CA ASN A 79 -2.93 1.02 -0.38
C ASN A 79 -1.68 0.60 0.40
N ASN A 80 -1.06 1.57 1.06
CA ASN A 80 0.16 1.36 1.87
C ASN A 80 -0.13 1.34 3.37
N ALA A 81 -1.23 1.91 3.84
CA ALA A 81 -1.60 1.84 5.25
C ALA A 81 -1.72 0.38 5.73
N GLY A 82 -1.04 0.04 6.80
CA GLY A 82 -1.07 -1.29 7.37
C GLY A 82 -0.44 -1.33 8.75
N ILE A 83 -0.82 -2.33 9.53
CA ILE A 83 -0.20 -2.66 10.81
C ILE A 83 0.31 -4.10 10.80
N PHE A 84 1.38 -4.32 11.55
CA PHE A 84 1.96 -5.63 11.80
C PHE A 84 2.02 -5.87 13.31
N ILE A 85 1.52 -7.01 13.76
CA ILE A 85 1.51 -7.42 15.17
C ILE A 85 2.09 -8.82 15.23
N ALA A 86 3.29 -8.96 15.81
CA ALA A 86 3.95 -10.24 16.01
C ALA A 86 3.63 -10.78 17.41
N LYS A 87 2.82 -11.84 17.47
CA LYS A 87 2.49 -12.56 18.72
C LYS A 87 2.23 -14.04 18.41
N PRO A 88 2.51 -14.98 19.34
CA PRO A 88 1.98 -16.33 19.26
C PRO A 88 0.47 -16.32 19.04
N PHE A 89 -0.04 -17.24 18.21
CA PHE A 89 -1.46 -17.22 17.80
C PHE A 89 -2.43 -17.17 18.98
N THR A 90 -2.16 -17.93 20.02
CA THR A 90 -2.99 -18.02 21.23
C THR A 90 -2.95 -16.75 22.12
N GLN A 91 -2.10 -15.77 21.80
CA GLN A 91 -1.94 -14.53 22.58
C GLN A 91 -2.55 -13.31 21.88
N TYR A 92 -3.10 -13.46 20.66
CA TYR A 92 -3.83 -12.37 20.04
C TYR A 92 -5.11 -12.08 20.81
N SER A 93 -5.32 -10.81 21.11
CA SER A 93 -6.58 -10.30 21.69
C SER A 93 -7.59 -9.97 20.59
N GLU A 94 -8.87 -9.84 20.98
CA GLU A 94 -9.92 -9.31 20.10
C GLU A 94 -9.57 -7.92 19.54
N ALA A 95 -8.88 -7.08 20.33
CA ALA A 95 -8.43 -5.76 19.88
C ALA A 95 -7.32 -5.86 18.81
N ASP A 96 -6.38 -6.82 18.93
CA ASP A 96 -5.37 -7.08 17.89
C ASP A 96 -6.05 -7.52 16.59
N PHE A 97 -6.99 -8.46 16.69
CA PHE A 97 -7.75 -8.97 15.55
C PHE A 97 -8.57 -7.87 14.88
N ALA A 98 -9.39 -7.15 15.64
CA ALA A 98 -10.21 -6.05 15.12
C ALA A 98 -9.36 -4.94 14.50
N GLY A 99 -8.23 -4.59 15.11
CA GLY A 99 -7.30 -3.60 14.59
C GLY A 99 -6.68 -4.03 13.25
N ALA A 100 -6.21 -5.28 13.16
CA ALA A 100 -5.65 -5.81 11.91
C ALA A 100 -6.69 -5.88 10.80
N LEU A 101 -7.90 -6.37 11.06
CA LEU A 101 -9.00 -6.39 10.11
C LEU A 101 -9.40 -4.96 9.69
N GLY A 102 -9.53 -4.05 10.65
CA GLY A 102 -9.95 -2.67 10.40
C GLY A 102 -8.99 -1.95 9.46
N VAL A 103 -7.70 -1.97 9.77
CA VAL A 103 -6.68 -1.25 8.98
C VAL A 103 -6.34 -1.98 7.68
N ASN A 104 -5.96 -3.27 7.78
CA ASN A 104 -5.38 -3.97 6.63
C ASN A 104 -6.44 -4.43 5.61
N LEU A 105 -7.67 -4.77 6.04
CA LEU A 105 -8.73 -5.27 5.14
C LEU A 105 -9.85 -4.26 4.92
N ALA A 106 -10.52 -3.81 5.98
CA ALA A 106 -11.69 -2.95 5.81
C ALA A 106 -11.30 -1.59 5.24
N GLY A 107 -10.17 -1.02 5.67
CA GLY A 107 -9.61 0.21 5.11
C GLY A 107 -9.29 0.06 3.62
N PHE A 108 -8.55 -0.99 3.25
CA PHE A 108 -8.30 -1.33 1.86
C PHE A 108 -9.59 -1.45 1.05
N PHE A 109 -10.54 -2.25 1.52
CA PHE A 109 -11.78 -2.53 0.79
C PHE A 109 -12.55 -1.24 0.46
N ARG A 110 -12.79 -0.40 1.47
CA ARG A 110 -13.61 0.80 1.33
C ARG A 110 -12.99 1.84 0.40
N ILE A 111 -11.71 2.17 0.60
CA ILE A 111 -11.06 3.19 -0.23
C ILE A 111 -10.86 2.70 -1.66
N THR A 112 -10.58 1.40 -1.84
CA THR A 112 -10.43 0.80 -3.18
C THR A 112 -11.73 0.81 -3.95
N GLN A 113 -12.86 0.47 -3.30
CA GLN A 113 -14.19 0.51 -3.92
C GLN A 113 -14.52 1.91 -4.42
N LEU A 114 -14.30 2.94 -3.59
CA LEU A 114 -14.58 4.32 -3.94
C LEU A 114 -13.63 4.85 -5.03
N ALA A 115 -12.34 4.52 -4.96
CA ALA A 115 -11.37 4.94 -5.96
C ALA A 115 -11.64 4.29 -7.33
N ILE A 116 -11.94 3.00 -7.36
CA ILE A 116 -12.30 2.30 -8.61
C ILE A 116 -13.55 2.91 -9.24
N ALA A 117 -14.56 3.28 -8.46
CA ALA A 117 -15.76 3.94 -8.98
C ALA A 117 -15.44 5.27 -9.68
N GLU A 118 -14.45 6.03 -9.23
CA GLU A 118 -13.98 7.23 -9.94
C GLU A 118 -13.14 6.88 -11.18
N MET A 119 -12.27 5.88 -11.08
CA MET A 119 -11.47 5.39 -12.20
C MET A 119 -12.34 4.84 -13.35
N GLU A 120 -13.47 4.20 -13.04
CA GLU A 120 -14.43 3.73 -14.05
C GLU A 120 -15.02 4.87 -14.87
N LYS A 121 -15.34 6.00 -14.24
CA LYS A 121 -15.84 7.21 -14.96
C LYS A 121 -14.79 7.76 -15.94
N GLN A 122 -13.51 7.57 -15.63
CA GLN A 122 -12.38 8.01 -16.45
C GLN A 122 -12.00 6.99 -17.54
N GLY A 123 -12.41 5.71 -17.39
CA GLY A 123 -12.00 4.61 -18.25
C GLY A 123 -10.51 4.23 -18.09
N SER A 124 -9.86 4.63 -16.99
CA SER A 124 -8.45 4.33 -16.72
C SER A 124 -8.13 4.44 -15.23
N GLY A 125 -7.18 3.63 -14.75
CA GLY A 125 -6.72 3.70 -13.37
C GLY A 125 -5.69 2.64 -13.02
N HIS A 126 -5.05 2.82 -11.86
CA HIS A 126 -4.12 1.83 -11.31
C HIS A 126 -4.28 1.74 -9.79
N VAL A 127 -4.41 0.54 -9.27
CA VAL A 127 -4.45 0.26 -7.83
C VAL A 127 -3.26 -0.61 -7.46
N VAL A 128 -2.48 -0.21 -6.45
CA VAL A 128 -1.34 -0.97 -5.93
C VAL A 128 -1.52 -1.23 -4.44
N GLN A 129 -1.37 -2.50 -4.04
CA GLN A 129 -1.38 -2.91 -2.63
C GLN A 129 0.06 -3.08 -2.13
N VAL A 130 0.34 -2.70 -0.88
CA VAL A 130 1.56 -3.10 -0.17
C VAL A 130 1.23 -4.27 0.76
N THR A 131 1.62 -5.48 0.34
CA THR A 131 1.34 -6.73 1.05
C THR A 131 2.53 -7.18 1.92
N THR A 132 2.93 -8.44 1.89
CA THR A 132 4.10 -8.96 2.62
C THR A 132 4.48 -10.35 2.10
N SER A 133 5.77 -10.67 2.05
CA SER A 133 6.31 -12.00 1.74
C SER A 133 5.80 -13.10 2.68
N LEU A 134 5.39 -12.73 3.91
CA LEU A 134 4.82 -13.66 4.90
C LEU A 134 3.49 -14.30 4.49
N VAL A 135 2.87 -13.83 3.41
CA VAL A 135 1.70 -14.49 2.81
C VAL A 135 2.12 -15.75 2.05
N ASP A 136 3.25 -15.67 1.36
CA ASP A 136 3.72 -16.74 0.47
C ASP A 136 4.66 -17.69 1.20
N HIS A 137 5.43 -17.19 2.19
CA HIS A 137 6.39 -17.96 2.94
C HIS A 137 6.42 -17.57 4.42
N ALA A 138 6.06 -18.51 5.31
CA ALA A 138 6.17 -18.31 6.75
C ALA A 138 7.63 -18.45 7.20
N ILE A 139 8.07 -17.59 8.11
CA ILE A 139 9.45 -17.58 8.64
C ILE A 139 9.44 -18.12 10.07
N ASP A 140 10.29 -19.09 10.35
CA ASP A 140 10.46 -19.61 11.72
C ASP A 140 10.89 -18.48 12.66
N GLY A 141 10.31 -18.45 13.87
CA GLY A 141 10.56 -17.39 14.85
C GLY A 141 9.84 -16.06 14.57
N VAL A 142 9.08 -15.92 13.46
CA VAL A 142 8.28 -14.72 13.15
C VAL A 142 6.80 -15.05 13.19
N PRO A 143 6.13 -14.98 14.35
CA PRO A 143 4.70 -15.25 14.46
C PRO A 143 3.91 -14.11 13.79
N SER A 144 3.21 -14.42 12.67
CA SER A 144 2.65 -13.40 11.78
C SER A 144 1.24 -13.72 11.26
N VAL A 145 0.49 -14.59 11.93
CA VAL A 145 -0.80 -15.10 11.45
C VAL A 145 -1.78 -13.99 11.05
N LEU A 146 -1.91 -12.91 11.85
CA LEU A 146 -2.82 -11.80 11.49
C LEU A 146 -2.35 -11.03 10.25
N ALA A 147 -1.04 -10.86 10.06
CA ALA A 147 -0.51 -10.24 8.86
C ALA A 147 -0.75 -11.13 7.63
N SER A 148 -0.45 -12.43 7.73
CA SER A 148 -0.67 -13.40 6.66
C SER A 148 -2.16 -13.52 6.29
N LEU A 149 -3.03 -13.59 7.29
CA LEU A 149 -4.48 -13.67 7.08
C LEU A 149 -5.03 -12.41 6.37
N THR A 150 -4.69 -11.23 6.88
CA THR A 150 -5.24 -9.98 6.35
C THR A 150 -4.62 -9.59 5.01
N LYS A 151 -3.31 -9.68 4.87
CA LYS A 151 -2.62 -9.32 3.63
C LYS A 151 -2.70 -10.41 2.56
N GLY A 152 -2.90 -11.68 2.94
CA GLY A 152 -3.26 -12.75 2.03
C GLY A 152 -4.59 -12.50 1.31
N GLY A 153 -5.56 -11.92 2.03
CA GLY A 153 -6.79 -11.40 1.44
C GLY A 153 -6.54 -10.34 0.36
N LEU A 154 -5.55 -9.46 0.55
CA LEU A 154 -5.17 -8.46 -0.45
C LEU A 154 -4.56 -9.10 -1.71
N ASN A 155 -3.73 -10.14 -1.57
CA ASN A 155 -3.17 -10.87 -2.72
C ASN A 155 -4.30 -11.52 -3.55
N ALA A 156 -5.27 -12.15 -2.90
CA ALA A 156 -6.43 -12.73 -3.57
C ALA A 156 -7.30 -11.65 -4.25
N ALA A 157 -7.60 -10.55 -3.54
CA ALA A 157 -8.37 -9.43 -4.07
C ALA A 157 -7.67 -8.76 -5.27
N THR A 158 -6.35 -8.63 -5.24
CA THR A 158 -5.55 -8.07 -6.36
C THR A 158 -5.84 -8.83 -7.66
N LYS A 159 -5.78 -10.15 -7.63
CA LYS A 159 -6.02 -11.00 -8.81
C LYS A 159 -7.48 -10.90 -9.29
N SER A 160 -8.43 -10.94 -8.35
CA SER A 160 -9.85 -10.85 -8.67
C SER A 160 -10.21 -9.50 -9.32
N LEU A 161 -9.80 -8.39 -8.69
CA LEU A 161 -10.05 -7.04 -9.21
C LEU A 161 -9.33 -6.80 -10.54
N ALA A 162 -8.11 -7.32 -10.72
CA ALA A 162 -7.38 -7.20 -11.98
C ALA A 162 -8.18 -7.79 -13.16
N ILE A 163 -8.79 -8.96 -12.98
CA ILE A 163 -9.61 -9.60 -14.03
C ILE A 163 -10.93 -8.86 -14.22
N GLU A 164 -11.58 -8.45 -13.12
CA GLU A 164 -12.87 -7.77 -13.16
C GLU A 164 -12.81 -6.44 -13.91
N TYR A 165 -11.72 -5.66 -13.69
CA TYR A 165 -11.61 -4.30 -14.19
C TYR A 165 -10.67 -4.11 -15.40
N ALA A 166 -9.96 -5.15 -15.86
CA ALA A 166 -9.02 -5.04 -16.99
C ALA A 166 -9.66 -4.44 -18.26
N LYS A 167 -10.85 -4.89 -18.63
CA LYS A 167 -11.57 -4.39 -19.81
C LYS A 167 -12.11 -2.97 -19.65
N ARG A 168 -12.08 -2.42 -18.43
CA ARG A 168 -12.46 -1.04 -18.10
C ARG A 168 -11.25 -0.11 -17.99
N GLY A 169 -10.06 -0.60 -18.40
CA GLY A 169 -8.83 0.19 -18.39
C GLY A 169 -8.18 0.37 -17.01
N ILE A 170 -8.60 -0.41 -16.00
CA ILE A 170 -8.05 -0.31 -14.65
C ILE A 170 -7.16 -1.52 -14.38
N ARG A 171 -5.91 -1.26 -13.96
CA ARG A 171 -4.96 -2.28 -13.54
C ARG A 171 -4.93 -2.37 -12.02
N VAL A 172 -4.73 -3.58 -11.50
CA VAL A 172 -4.61 -3.82 -10.06
C VAL A 172 -3.44 -4.76 -9.82
N ASN A 173 -2.46 -4.31 -9.02
CA ASN A 173 -1.25 -5.05 -8.71
C ASN A 173 -0.92 -4.96 -7.22
N ALA A 174 0.03 -5.73 -6.76
CA ALA A 174 0.58 -5.65 -5.41
C ALA A 174 2.11 -5.68 -5.44
N VAL A 175 2.73 -5.04 -4.46
CA VAL A 175 4.12 -5.26 -4.08
C VAL A 175 4.13 -6.04 -2.78
N SER A 176 4.90 -7.12 -2.72
CA SER A 176 5.07 -8.01 -1.58
C SER A 176 6.46 -7.82 -0.97
N PRO A 177 6.62 -6.90 0.00
CA PRO A 177 7.91 -6.62 0.63
C PRO A 177 8.35 -7.74 1.58
N GLY A 178 9.66 -7.91 1.70
CA GLY A 178 10.28 -8.46 2.89
C GLY A 178 10.29 -7.46 4.04
N ILE A 179 11.28 -7.54 4.93
CA ILE A 179 11.40 -6.60 6.04
C ILE A 179 12.22 -5.38 5.58
N ILE A 180 11.61 -4.20 5.65
CA ILE A 180 12.15 -2.94 5.12
C ILE A 180 12.58 -2.04 6.28
N LYS A 181 13.69 -1.33 6.13
CA LYS A 181 14.17 -0.32 7.08
C LYS A 181 13.24 0.88 7.11
N THR A 182 12.29 0.86 8.02
CA THR A 182 11.29 1.90 8.25
C THR A 182 11.22 2.20 9.74
N PRO A 183 10.54 3.29 10.18
CA PRO A 183 10.30 3.54 11.60
C PRO A 183 9.56 2.42 12.35
N MET A 184 8.97 1.45 11.64
CA MET A 184 8.35 0.26 12.23
C MET A 184 9.41 -0.71 12.79
N ASN A 185 10.62 -0.70 12.26
CA ASN A 185 11.70 -1.61 12.62
C ASN A 185 12.85 -0.83 13.26
N PRO A 186 13.01 -0.87 14.60
CA PRO A 186 14.07 -0.17 15.31
C PRO A 186 15.48 -0.58 14.85
N VAL A 187 16.41 0.38 14.82
CA VAL A 187 17.78 0.19 14.26
C VAL A 187 18.53 -0.97 14.92
N GLU A 188 18.35 -1.18 16.22
CA GLU A 188 18.95 -2.26 16.99
C GLU A 188 18.50 -3.66 16.52
N THR A 189 17.38 -3.77 15.82
CA THR A 189 16.87 -5.04 15.28
C THR A 189 17.38 -5.34 13.88
N HIS A 190 17.99 -4.38 13.19
CA HIS A 190 18.28 -4.47 11.75
C HIS A 190 19.20 -5.64 11.39
N ALA A 191 20.21 -5.94 12.23
CA ALA A 191 21.13 -7.07 11.97
C ALA A 191 20.38 -8.41 12.02
N ALA A 192 19.56 -8.63 13.04
CA ALA A 192 18.77 -9.84 13.19
C ALA A 192 17.72 -9.99 12.10
N LEU A 193 17.01 -8.90 11.79
CA LEU A 193 15.99 -8.88 10.73
C LEU A 193 16.60 -9.03 9.32
N GLY A 194 17.81 -8.51 9.12
CA GLY A 194 18.57 -8.69 7.87
C GLY A 194 18.91 -10.15 7.60
N ALA A 195 19.30 -10.88 8.64
CA ALA A 195 19.64 -12.30 8.54
C ALA A 195 18.46 -13.21 8.13
N LEU A 196 17.22 -12.70 8.22
CA LEU A 196 16.03 -13.42 7.77
C LEU A 196 15.82 -13.37 6.23
N HIS A 197 16.68 -12.65 5.51
CA HIS A 197 16.63 -12.57 4.06
C HIS A 197 17.80 -13.35 3.44
N PRO A 198 17.58 -14.18 2.41
CA PRO A 198 18.65 -14.86 1.68
C PRO A 198 19.77 -13.94 1.20
N VAL A 199 19.46 -12.69 0.82
CA VAL A 199 20.48 -11.69 0.45
C VAL A 199 21.29 -11.14 1.64
N GLY A 200 20.93 -11.48 2.89
CA GLY A 200 21.68 -11.12 4.10
C GLY A 200 21.45 -9.71 4.64
N HIS A 201 20.52 -8.95 4.11
CA HIS A 201 20.18 -7.60 4.61
C HIS A 201 18.69 -7.28 4.44
N MET A 202 18.22 -6.30 5.22
CA MET A 202 16.86 -5.73 5.03
C MET A 202 16.80 -4.92 3.74
N GLY A 203 15.60 -4.82 3.17
CA GLY A 203 15.34 -3.88 2.07
C GLY A 203 15.33 -2.42 2.55
N GLU A 204 15.56 -1.52 1.62
CA GLU A 204 15.44 -0.08 1.82
C GLU A 204 14.06 0.42 1.34
N ILE A 205 13.61 1.57 1.86
CA ILE A 205 12.36 2.20 1.41
C ILE A 205 12.36 2.40 -0.10
N LYS A 206 13.52 2.75 -0.67
CA LYS A 206 13.69 2.98 -2.10
C LYS A 206 13.34 1.75 -2.94
N ASP A 207 13.64 0.55 -2.48
CA ASP A 207 13.36 -0.68 -3.24
C ASP A 207 11.86 -0.86 -3.47
N ILE A 208 11.05 -0.53 -2.45
CA ILE A 208 9.59 -0.60 -2.55
C ILE A 208 9.02 0.54 -3.41
N VAL A 209 9.56 1.74 -3.26
CA VAL A 209 9.18 2.89 -4.09
C VAL A 209 9.45 2.59 -5.57
N ASP A 210 10.62 2.08 -5.91
CA ASP A 210 10.99 1.75 -7.31
C ASP A 210 10.07 0.66 -7.88
N ALA A 211 9.72 -0.35 -7.10
CA ALA A 211 8.81 -1.41 -7.50
C ALA A 211 7.39 -0.88 -7.80
N ILE A 212 6.87 -0.01 -6.93
CA ILE A 212 5.55 0.62 -7.14
C ILE A 212 5.57 1.50 -8.39
N LEU A 213 6.62 2.28 -8.58
CA LEU A 213 6.77 3.15 -9.75
C LEU A 213 7.03 2.36 -11.05
N TYR A 214 7.66 1.19 -10.97
CA TYR A 214 7.73 0.25 -12.10
C TYR A 214 6.32 -0.22 -12.49
N LEU A 215 5.52 -0.71 -11.54
CA LEU A 215 4.15 -1.14 -11.79
C LEU A 215 3.27 -0.01 -12.33
N GLU A 216 3.50 1.23 -11.86
CA GLU A 216 2.81 2.43 -12.38
C GLU A 216 3.06 2.60 -13.88
N GLY A 217 4.31 2.48 -14.33
CA GLY A 217 4.70 2.61 -15.74
C GLY A 217 4.42 1.38 -16.61
N ALA A 218 4.23 0.20 -16.00
CA ALA A 218 4.11 -1.08 -16.71
C ALA A 218 2.68 -1.33 -17.19
N GLY A 219 2.26 -0.68 -18.26
CA GLY A 219 0.87 -0.71 -18.78
C GLY A 219 0.34 -2.09 -19.17
N PHE A 220 1.19 -3.10 -19.34
CA PHE A 220 0.80 -4.49 -19.67
C PHE A 220 0.84 -5.43 -18.46
N VAL A 221 1.03 -4.90 -17.24
CA VAL A 221 1.07 -5.67 -15.99
C VAL A 221 -0.19 -5.40 -15.18
N THR A 222 -0.98 -6.46 -14.92
CA THR A 222 -2.14 -6.43 -14.02
C THR A 222 -2.33 -7.81 -13.37
N GLY A 223 -2.74 -7.86 -12.12
CA GLY A 223 -2.88 -9.09 -11.33
C GLY A 223 -1.56 -9.61 -10.75
N GLU A 224 -0.47 -8.85 -10.89
CA GLU A 224 0.86 -9.22 -10.42
C GLU A 224 1.02 -8.98 -8.92
N ILE A 225 1.72 -9.89 -8.27
CA ILE A 225 2.24 -9.77 -6.90
C ILE A 225 3.76 -9.72 -7.01
N LEU A 226 4.31 -8.52 -7.11
CA LEU A 226 5.75 -8.31 -7.29
C LEU A 226 6.49 -8.45 -5.96
N HIS A 227 7.28 -9.50 -5.82
CA HIS A 227 8.10 -9.74 -4.62
C HIS A 227 9.34 -8.84 -4.61
N VAL A 228 9.52 -8.12 -3.52
CA VAL A 228 10.67 -7.27 -3.22
C VAL A 228 11.12 -7.58 -1.80
N ASP A 229 11.67 -8.77 -1.62
CA ASP A 229 11.77 -9.42 -0.31
C ASP A 229 13.15 -10.05 -0.04
N GLY A 230 14.15 -9.76 -0.88
CA GLY A 230 15.51 -10.31 -0.72
C GLY A 230 15.57 -11.83 -0.81
N GLY A 231 14.61 -12.45 -1.49
CA GLY A 231 14.53 -13.90 -1.71
C GLY A 231 13.71 -14.67 -0.68
N GLN A 232 13.06 -14.00 0.28
CA GLN A 232 12.28 -14.69 1.33
C GLN A 232 11.20 -15.61 0.78
N SER A 233 10.48 -15.22 -0.28
CA SER A 233 9.43 -16.03 -0.90
C SER A 233 9.95 -17.09 -1.88
N ALA A 234 11.20 -17.01 -2.30
CA ALA A 234 11.80 -17.97 -3.24
C ALA A 234 12.16 -19.32 -2.58
N GLY A 235 12.21 -19.38 -1.27
CA GLY A 235 12.56 -20.56 -0.48
C GLY A 235 13.90 -20.45 0.25
N HIS A 236 14.19 -21.45 1.10
CA HIS A 236 15.44 -21.62 1.86
C HIS A 236 16.06 -22.94 1.52
#